data_290c0c9ddf6690451962d67776335571
#
_entry.id   290c0c9ddf6690451962d67776335571
#
_cell.length_a   1.000
_cell.length_b   1.000
_cell.length_c   1.000
_cell.angle_alpha   90.00
_cell.angle_beta   90.00
_cell.angle_gamma   90.00
#
_symmetry.space_group_name_H-M   'P 1'
#
loop_
_entity.id
_entity.type
_entity.pdbx_description
1 polymer ?
#
loop_
_entity_poly.entity_id
_entity_poly.type
_entity_poly.pdbx_seq_one_letter_code
_entity_poly.pdbx_strand_id
1 'polypeptide(L)'
;MSTYTRRTFLQTVAVAGAAATLPPRLRAEMSKDGLFPAGPNFHASARASVMISGGTITKDGKFTDAVRAAHSLHYGARKKILLVLHATEPDKRDADEQKLKLLFADDQYEAESLHHWTGDEALKKIAGAEAFFVGGGETFLLLRTLIETGQLGAIRERVLAGVPYNGSSAGSNVAGTVIGCTNDFPVVDVPTRASIGVLPVVINPHHPPVGAPDYAERERKIKAYLRLNPAETVLGIGNGAVARLHEGKITIEHGPAFYYHGAEQTALPEGLCPELTALVTAPA
;
A
#
# COMPACT_ATOMS: atom_id res chain seq x y z
N MET A 1 -14.87 -42.08 5.33
CA MET A 1 -15.14 -41.53 3.97
C MET A 1 -15.46 -40.07 4.12
N SER A 2 -14.49 -39.20 3.77
CA SER A 2 -14.64 -37.76 3.86
C SER A 2 -15.49 -37.26 2.69
N THR A 3 -16.62 -36.66 2.98
CA THR A 3 -17.51 -36.08 1.96
C THR A 3 -16.93 -34.77 1.45
N TYR A 4 -16.13 -34.84 0.39
CA TYR A 4 -15.74 -33.67 -0.36
C TYR A 4 -16.96 -33.06 -1.06
N THR A 5 -17.38 -31.86 -0.64
CA THR A 5 -18.52 -31.19 -1.27
C THR A 5 -18.09 -30.54 -2.59
N ARG A 6 -19.03 -30.42 -3.56
CA ARG A 6 -18.79 -29.70 -4.84
C ARG A 6 -18.22 -28.30 -4.65
N ARG A 7 -18.57 -27.63 -3.55
CA ARG A 7 -18.09 -26.30 -3.20
C ARG A 7 -16.60 -26.29 -2.86
N THR A 8 -16.14 -27.29 -2.10
CA THR A 8 -14.71 -27.47 -1.75
C THR A 8 -13.87 -27.80 -2.98
N PHE A 9 -14.40 -28.62 -3.90
CA PHE A 9 -13.71 -28.96 -5.15
C PHE A 9 -13.54 -27.71 -6.07
N LEU A 10 -14.59 -26.91 -6.26
CA LEU A 10 -14.53 -25.70 -7.10
C LEU A 10 -13.60 -24.63 -6.49
N GLN A 11 -13.58 -24.48 -5.17
CA GLN A 11 -12.66 -23.56 -4.50
C GLN A 11 -11.21 -24.05 -4.67
N THR A 12 -10.94 -25.33 -4.51
CA THR A 12 -9.58 -25.88 -4.67
C THR A 12 -9.08 -25.76 -6.11
N VAL A 13 -9.94 -25.98 -7.10
CA VAL A 13 -9.57 -25.86 -8.53
C VAL A 13 -9.34 -24.40 -8.93
N ALA A 14 -10.18 -23.47 -8.45
CA ALA A 14 -10.00 -22.05 -8.74
C ALA A 14 -8.69 -21.47 -8.15
N VAL A 15 -8.35 -21.87 -6.91
CA VAL A 15 -7.12 -21.44 -6.25
C VAL A 15 -5.88 -22.07 -6.90
N ALA A 16 -5.94 -23.35 -7.29
CA ALA A 16 -4.84 -24.01 -7.99
C ALA A 16 -4.60 -23.38 -9.37
N GLY A 17 -5.66 -22.98 -10.08
CA GLY A 17 -5.56 -22.27 -11.37
C GLY A 17 -4.93 -20.88 -11.24
N ALA A 18 -5.35 -20.10 -10.24
CA ALA A 18 -4.79 -18.77 -9.98
C ALA A 18 -3.33 -18.85 -9.53
N ALA A 19 -2.98 -19.81 -8.68
CA ALA A 19 -1.58 -20.03 -8.26
C ALA A 19 -0.68 -20.44 -9.43
N ALA A 20 -1.21 -21.13 -10.44
CA ALA A 20 -0.43 -21.57 -11.61
C ALA A 20 0.03 -20.41 -12.51
N THR A 21 -0.68 -19.29 -12.49
CA THR A 21 -0.36 -18.08 -13.28
C THR A 21 0.57 -17.10 -12.55
N LEU A 22 0.80 -17.31 -11.25
CA LEU A 22 1.69 -16.46 -10.46
C LEU A 22 3.18 -16.75 -10.76
N PRO A 23 4.05 -15.73 -10.77
CA PRO A 23 5.49 -15.91 -10.85
C PRO A 23 5.99 -16.88 -9.76
N PRO A 24 7.04 -17.69 -10.03
CA PRO A 24 7.52 -18.72 -9.10
C PRO A 24 7.83 -18.23 -7.69
N ARG A 25 8.29 -16.98 -7.54
CA ARG A 25 8.61 -16.38 -6.24
C ARG A 25 7.36 -16.06 -5.43
N LEU A 26 6.30 -15.54 -6.06
CA LEU A 26 5.00 -15.31 -5.40
C LEU A 26 4.33 -16.63 -4.99
N ARG A 27 4.56 -17.73 -5.70
CA ARG A 27 4.09 -19.07 -5.30
C ARG A 27 4.75 -19.55 -4.01
N ALA A 28 6.01 -19.23 -3.79
CA ALA A 28 6.73 -19.61 -2.58
C ALA A 28 6.26 -18.86 -1.33
N GLU A 29 5.68 -17.68 -1.51
CA GLU A 29 5.13 -16.85 -0.42
C GLU A 29 3.68 -17.21 -0.06
N MET A 30 3.01 -18.04 -0.86
CA MET A 30 1.67 -18.54 -0.56
C MET A 30 1.75 -19.67 0.48
N SER A 31 0.86 -19.64 1.48
CA SER A 31 0.76 -20.73 2.47
C SER A 31 0.53 -22.08 1.77
N LYS A 32 0.93 -23.19 2.40
CA LYS A 32 0.73 -24.54 1.89
C LYS A 32 -0.75 -24.84 1.58
N ASP A 33 -1.66 -24.08 2.16
CA ASP A 33 -3.10 -24.18 1.92
C ASP A 33 -3.59 -23.37 0.72
N GLY A 34 -2.71 -22.59 0.05
CA GLY A 34 -2.96 -21.93 -1.23
C GLY A 34 -3.96 -20.77 -1.21
N LEU A 35 -4.50 -20.41 -0.06
CA LEU A 35 -5.61 -19.44 0.08
C LEU A 35 -5.16 -18.05 0.52
N PHE A 36 -4.09 -17.97 1.30
CA PHE A 36 -3.51 -16.72 1.78
C PHE A 36 -2.00 -16.86 1.88
N PRO A 37 -1.23 -15.78 1.72
CA PRO A 37 0.16 -15.81 2.14
C PRO A 37 0.20 -16.26 3.59
N ALA A 38 1.16 -17.10 3.95
CA ALA A 38 1.41 -17.43 5.35
C ALA A 38 1.38 -16.12 6.14
N GLY A 39 0.64 -16.12 7.26
CA GLY A 39 0.42 -14.92 8.06
C GLY A 39 1.72 -14.19 8.35
N PRO A 40 1.69 -12.98 8.87
CA PRO A 40 2.71 -11.96 8.71
C PRO A 40 4.03 -12.33 9.40
N ASN A 41 4.81 -13.24 8.82
CA ASN A 41 6.26 -13.22 8.98
C ASN A 41 6.77 -12.02 8.20
N PHE A 42 6.26 -10.84 8.59
CA PHE A 42 6.57 -9.60 7.94
C PHE A 42 7.79 -9.02 8.65
N HIS A 43 8.94 -9.16 8.03
CA HIS A 43 10.12 -8.39 8.41
C HIS A 43 10.18 -7.17 7.51
N ALA A 44 9.70 -6.03 8.00
CA ALA A 44 10.09 -4.78 7.40
C ALA A 44 11.61 -4.71 7.49
N SER A 45 12.26 -4.64 6.34
CA SER A 45 13.71 -4.41 6.32
C SER A 45 14.00 -3.09 7.04
N ALA A 46 14.96 -3.08 7.94
CA ALA A 46 15.45 -1.84 8.55
C ALA A 46 15.94 -0.81 7.50
N ARG A 47 16.14 -1.25 6.25
CA ARG A 47 16.48 -0.40 5.10
C ARG A 47 15.25 0.16 4.39
N ALA A 48 14.05 -0.37 4.62
CA ALA A 48 12.86 0.09 3.93
C ALA A 48 12.61 1.57 4.22
N SER A 49 12.33 2.33 3.18
CA SER A 49 11.93 3.73 3.26
C SER A 49 10.55 3.87 2.61
N VAL A 50 9.53 4.07 3.43
CA VAL A 50 8.14 4.10 3.00
C VAL A 50 7.48 5.35 3.54
N MET A 51 6.83 6.10 2.66
CA MET A 51 5.96 7.20 2.99
C MET A 51 4.55 6.86 2.50
N ILE A 52 3.54 7.15 3.29
CA ILE A 52 2.15 6.99 2.91
C ILE A 52 1.34 8.23 3.27
N SER A 53 0.30 8.49 2.48
CA SER A 53 -0.67 9.55 2.77
C SER A 53 -2.10 9.04 2.64
N GLY A 54 -3.00 9.61 3.44
CA GLY A 54 -4.42 9.23 3.43
C GLY A 54 -5.20 9.69 2.21
N GLY A 55 -4.59 10.43 1.31
CA GLY A 55 -5.22 11.13 0.18
C GLY A 55 -5.21 12.64 0.37
N THR A 56 -5.76 13.37 -0.62
CA THR A 56 -5.80 14.85 -0.61
C THR A 56 -4.41 15.47 -0.41
N ILE A 57 -3.46 14.99 -1.23
CA ILE A 57 -2.05 15.43 -1.17
C ILE A 57 -1.79 16.76 -1.85
N THR A 58 -2.79 17.31 -2.53
CA THR A 58 -2.69 18.56 -3.28
C THR A 58 -3.73 19.57 -2.83
N LYS A 59 -3.36 20.85 -2.91
CA LYS A 59 -4.23 22.00 -2.72
C LYS A 59 -3.82 23.09 -3.73
N ASP A 60 -4.80 23.72 -4.38
CA ASP A 60 -4.59 24.80 -5.34
C ASP A 60 -3.56 24.44 -6.44
N GLY A 61 -3.61 23.19 -6.93
CA GLY A 61 -2.74 22.70 -8.00
C GLY A 61 -1.28 22.44 -7.59
N LYS A 62 -0.96 22.39 -6.29
CA LYS A 62 0.38 22.09 -5.75
C LYS A 62 0.30 21.01 -4.68
N PHE A 63 1.40 20.32 -4.41
CA PHE A 63 1.48 19.52 -3.20
C PHE A 63 1.28 20.40 -1.96
N THR A 64 0.59 19.88 -0.95
CA THR A 64 0.48 20.59 0.34
C THR A 64 1.85 20.74 1.00
N ASP A 65 2.01 21.75 1.86
CA ASP A 65 3.30 22.01 2.52
C ASP A 65 3.77 20.80 3.35
N ALA A 66 2.84 20.08 4.00
CA ALA A 66 3.15 18.86 4.75
C ALA A 66 3.69 17.75 3.83
N VAL A 67 3.06 17.52 2.67
CA VAL A 67 3.52 16.52 1.69
C VAL A 67 4.86 16.92 1.10
N ARG A 68 5.05 18.20 0.77
CA ARG A 68 6.31 18.72 0.22
C ARG A 68 7.47 18.58 1.20
N ALA A 69 7.26 18.94 2.46
CA ALA A 69 8.26 18.76 3.51
C ALA A 69 8.64 17.27 3.67
N ALA A 70 7.63 16.39 3.68
CA ALA A 70 7.85 14.95 3.77
C ALA A 70 8.56 14.39 2.52
N HIS A 71 8.26 14.86 1.30
CA HIS A 71 8.98 14.50 0.06
C HIS A 71 10.48 14.81 0.16
N SER A 72 10.83 16.00 0.63
CA SER A 72 12.23 16.40 0.78
C SER A 72 13.01 15.46 1.70
N LEU A 73 12.40 15.09 2.83
CA LEU A 73 12.97 14.12 3.78
C LEU A 73 13.03 12.70 3.21
N HIS A 74 12.00 12.30 2.46
CA HIS A 74 11.83 10.94 1.98
C HIS A 74 12.69 10.60 0.78
N TYR A 75 12.71 11.46 -0.22
CA TYR A 75 13.47 11.24 -1.45
C TYR A 75 14.94 11.62 -1.32
N GLY A 76 15.28 12.56 -0.43
CA GLY A 76 16.64 13.02 -0.22
C GLY A 76 17.25 13.58 -1.51
N ALA A 77 18.42 13.08 -1.91
CA ALA A 77 19.11 13.52 -3.12
C ALA A 77 18.56 12.93 -4.44
N ARG A 78 17.59 12.01 -4.39
CA ARG A 78 17.01 11.37 -5.58
C ARG A 78 16.20 12.38 -6.36
N LYS A 79 16.29 12.30 -7.70
CA LYS A 79 15.63 13.27 -8.59
C LYS A 79 14.60 12.62 -9.52
N LYS A 80 14.65 11.29 -9.70
CA LYS A 80 13.80 10.58 -10.64
C LYS A 80 12.78 9.71 -9.89
N ILE A 81 11.50 9.95 -10.17
CA ILE A 81 10.37 9.28 -9.57
C ILE A 81 9.68 8.41 -10.62
N LEU A 82 9.61 7.11 -10.39
CA LEU A 82 8.79 6.21 -11.20
C LEU A 82 7.36 6.22 -10.66
N LEU A 83 6.44 6.75 -11.48
CA LEU A 83 5.00 6.79 -11.16
C LEU A 83 4.37 5.43 -11.45
N VAL A 84 3.61 4.89 -10.51
CA VAL A 84 2.79 3.69 -10.69
C VAL A 84 1.33 4.12 -10.62
N LEU A 85 0.70 4.26 -11.79
CA LEU A 85 -0.66 4.82 -11.96
C LEU A 85 -1.70 3.73 -12.25
N HIS A 86 -1.45 2.50 -11.81
CA HIS A 86 -2.34 1.36 -12.08
C HIS A 86 -3.67 1.41 -11.32
N ALA A 87 -3.81 2.30 -10.33
CA ALA A 87 -5.10 2.58 -9.70
C ALA A 87 -6.03 3.43 -10.58
N THR A 88 -5.48 4.12 -11.57
CA THR A 88 -6.23 4.91 -12.55
C THR A 88 -6.63 4.01 -13.73
N GLU A 89 -7.84 4.19 -14.24
CA GLU A 89 -8.32 3.53 -15.47
C GLU A 89 -7.36 3.78 -16.65
N PRO A 90 -7.10 2.79 -17.51
CA PRO A 90 -6.06 2.88 -18.54
C PRO A 90 -6.12 4.11 -19.43
N ASP A 91 -7.32 4.53 -19.83
CA ASP A 91 -7.58 5.68 -20.71
C ASP A 91 -7.34 7.05 -20.05
N LYS A 92 -7.18 7.08 -18.72
CA LYS A 92 -6.96 8.31 -17.93
C LYS A 92 -5.51 8.48 -17.48
N ARG A 93 -4.66 7.43 -17.60
CA ARG A 93 -3.29 7.40 -17.05
C ARG A 93 -2.38 8.48 -17.60
N ASP A 94 -2.45 8.74 -18.91
CA ASP A 94 -1.65 9.79 -19.56
C ASP A 94 -1.97 11.18 -18.98
N ALA A 95 -3.26 11.46 -18.76
CA ALA A 95 -3.70 12.73 -18.20
C ALA A 95 -3.25 12.88 -16.74
N ASP A 96 -3.30 11.82 -15.96
CA ASP A 96 -2.83 11.84 -14.56
C ASP A 96 -1.30 11.92 -14.50
N GLU A 97 -0.58 11.27 -15.40
CA GLU A 97 0.86 11.43 -15.52
C GLU A 97 1.25 12.89 -15.77
N GLN A 98 0.60 13.56 -16.73
CA GLN A 98 0.91 14.96 -17.02
C GLN A 98 0.70 15.87 -15.81
N LYS A 99 -0.38 15.69 -15.06
CA LYS A 99 -0.64 16.43 -13.82
C LYS A 99 0.45 16.18 -12.77
N LEU A 100 0.82 14.91 -12.55
CA LEU A 100 1.84 14.55 -11.56
C LEU A 100 3.23 15.03 -11.98
N LYS A 101 3.57 14.97 -13.27
CA LYS A 101 4.83 15.53 -13.78
C LYS A 101 4.97 17.01 -13.45
N LEU A 102 3.91 17.79 -13.62
CA LEU A 102 3.91 19.21 -13.27
C LEU A 102 4.09 19.41 -11.75
N LEU A 103 3.36 18.65 -10.93
CA LEU A 103 3.46 18.71 -9.47
C LEU A 103 4.87 18.37 -8.98
N PHE A 104 5.47 17.31 -9.51
CA PHE A 104 6.82 16.90 -9.13
C PHE A 104 7.89 17.85 -9.66
N ALA A 105 7.70 18.44 -10.85
CA ALA A 105 8.61 19.43 -11.41
C ALA A 105 8.67 20.72 -10.59
N ASP A 106 7.56 21.16 -9.99
CA ASP A 106 7.51 22.29 -9.05
C ASP A 106 8.44 22.06 -7.83
N ASP A 107 8.61 20.80 -7.42
CA ASP A 107 9.50 20.38 -6.33
C ASP A 107 10.88 19.89 -6.85
N GLN A 108 11.21 20.15 -8.11
CA GLN A 108 12.48 19.81 -8.77
C GLN A 108 12.75 18.30 -8.91
N TYR A 109 11.71 17.49 -9.06
CA TYR A 109 11.79 16.07 -9.41
C TYR A 109 11.37 15.84 -10.86
N GLU A 110 12.03 14.88 -11.50
CA GLU A 110 11.62 14.32 -12.78
C GLU A 110 10.70 13.11 -12.53
N ALA A 111 9.62 13.00 -13.26
CA ALA A 111 8.69 11.87 -13.09
C ALA A 111 8.37 11.25 -14.46
N GLU A 112 8.35 9.92 -14.51
CA GLU A 112 7.88 9.13 -15.66
C GLU A 112 6.97 8.00 -15.17
N SER A 113 5.97 7.62 -15.97
CA SER A 113 5.00 6.63 -15.52
C SER A 113 5.26 5.24 -16.10
N LEU A 114 5.18 4.24 -15.22
CA LEU A 114 5.43 2.83 -15.51
C LEU A 114 4.48 2.24 -16.58
N HIS A 115 3.30 2.82 -16.77
CA HIS A 115 2.30 2.28 -17.69
C HIS A 115 2.69 2.34 -19.18
N HIS A 116 3.75 3.07 -19.54
CA HIS A 116 4.30 3.09 -20.89
C HIS A 116 5.08 1.81 -21.25
N TRP A 117 5.40 0.97 -20.27
CA TRP A 117 6.15 -0.28 -20.46
C TRP A 117 5.36 -1.49 -19.98
N THR A 118 5.57 -2.62 -20.66
CA THR A 118 4.93 -3.89 -20.31
C THR A 118 5.96 -5.00 -20.20
N GLY A 119 5.57 -6.13 -19.59
CA GLY A 119 6.41 -7.30 -19.47
C GLY A 119 7.81 -7.01 -18.91
N ASP A 120 8.84 -7.57 -19.52
CA ASP A 120 10.23 -7.44 -19.04
C ASP A 120 10.75 -6.00 -19.03
N GLU A 121 10.28 -5.14 -19.93
CA GLU A 121 10.69 -3.74 -19.97
C GLU A 121 10.17 -2.97 -18.74
N ALA A 122 8.93 -3.23 -18.31
CA ALA A 122 8.39 -2.67 -17.08
C ALA A 122 9.18 -3.15 -15.85
N LEU A 123 9.55 -4.44 -15.80
CA LEU A 123 10.37 -4.99 -14.72
C LEU A 123 11.77 -4.37 -14.69
N LYS A 124 12.38 -4.10 -15.86
CA LYS A 124 13.66 -3.38 -15.94
C LYS A 124 13.53 -1.94 -15.43
N LYS A 125 12.45 -1.25 -15.76
CA LYS A 125 12.17 0.11 -15.21
C LYS A 125 12.06 0.08 -13.69
N ILE A 126 11.33 -0.88 -13.12
CA ILE A 126 11.26 -1.08 -11.66
C ILE A 126 12.64 -1.36 -11.07
N ALA A 127 13.43 -2.24 -11.70
CA ALA A 127 14.79 -2.58 -11.24
C ALA A 127 15.72 -1.36 -11.21
N GLY A 128 15.59 -0.43 -12.16
CA GLY A 128 16.38 0.80 -12.27
C GLY A 128 15.80 2.01 -11.53
N ALA A 129 14.65 1.89 -10.87
CA ALA A 129 13.99 3.02 -10.21
C ALA A 129 14.82 3.60 -9.06
N GLU A 130 14.93 4.93 -9.01
CA GLU A 130 15.53 5.66 -7.87
C GLU A 130 14.54 5.85 -6.73
N ALA A 131 13.26 6.03 -7.03
CA ALA A 131 12.16 6.16 -6.08
C ALA A 131 10.82 5.82 -6.77
N PHE A 132 9.81 5.45 -5.98
CA PHE A 132 8.45 5.17 -6.45
C PHE A 132 7.46 6.20 -5.90
N PHE A 133 6.49 6.57 -6.75
CA PHE A 133 5.24 7.16 -6.32
C PHE A 133 4.08 6.29 -6.84
N VAL A 134 3.29 5.72 -5.92
CA VAL A 134 2.13 4.89 -6.26
C VAL A 134 0.87 5.70 -6.01
N GLY A 135 0.17 6.04 -7.07
CA GLY A 135 -0.98 6.93 -7.07
C GLY A 135 -2.22 6.34 -6.41
N GLY A 136 -3.18 7.23 -6.10
CA GLY A 136 -4.53 6.86 -5.69
C GLY A 136 -5.43 6.48 -6.87
N GLY A 137 -6.65 6.08 -6.54
CA GLY A 137 -7.69 5.59 -7.44
C GLY A 137 -8.26 4.27 -6.92
N GLU A 138 -8.55 3.32 -7.80
CA GLU A 138 -9.17 2.05 -7.49
C GLU A 138 -8.16 1.04 -6.92
N THR A 139 -8.25 0.75 -5.62
CA THR A 139 -7.31 -0.15 -4.93
C THR A 139 -7.31 -1.57 -5.51
N PHE A 140 -8.48 -2.11 -5.86
CA PHE A 140 -8.58 -3.45 -6.43
C PHE A 140 -7.97 -3.52 -7.83
N LEU A 141 -8.16 -2.50 -8.67
CA LEU A 141 -7.54 -2.40 -9.99
C LEU A 141 -6.02 -2.32 -9.88
N LEU A 142 -5.50 -1.50 -8.95
CA LEU A 142 -4.07 -1.39 -8.67
C LEU A 142 -3.48 -2.75 -8.27
N LEU A 143 -4.05 -3.39 -7.25
CA LEU A 143 -3.54 -4.65 -6.75
C LEU A 143 -3.58 -5.76 -7.81
N ARG A 144 -4.70 -5.88 -8.52
CA ARG A 144 -4.85 -6.83 -9.62
C ARG A 144 -3.76 -6.65 -10.67
N THR A 145 -3.59 -5.41 -11.15
CA THR A 145 -2.59 -5.11 -12.18
C THR A 145 -1.18 -5.44 -11.71
N LEU A 146 -0.81 -5.05 -10.49
CA LEU A 146 0.50 -5.36 -9.91
C LEU A 146 0.76 -6.87 -9.81
N ILE A 147 -0.26 -7.67 -9.46
CA ILE A 147 -0.15 -9.14 -9.36
C ILE A 147 -0.02 -9.76 -10.75
N GLU A 148 -0.94 -9.44 -11.66
CA GLU A 148 -1.02 -10.06 -13.00
C GLU A 148 0.23 -9.77 -13.84
N THR A 149 0.85 -8.59 -13.64
CA THR A 149 2.07 -8.18 -14.35
C THR A 149 3.37 -8.60 -13.65
N GLY A 150 3.31 -9.20 -12.46
CA GLY A 150 4.48 -9.55 -11.64
C GLY A 150 5.20 -8.35 -11.01
N GLN A 151 4.66 -7.15 -11.15
CA GLN A 151 5.27 -5.92 -10.67
C GLN A 151 5.22 -5.78 -9.14
N LEU A 152 4.23 -6.43 -8.47
CA LEU A 152 4.10 -6.39 -7.01
C LEU A 152 5.36 -6.85 -6.29
N GLY A 153 5.87 -8.03 -6.64
CA GLY A 153 7.10 -8.60 -6.07
C GLY A 153 8.33 -7.76 -6.42
N ALA A 154 8.43 -7.30 -7.66
CA ALA A 154 9.55 -6.47 -8.11
C ALA A 154 9.63 -5.13 -7.34
N ILE A 155 8.51 -4.43 -7.15
CA ILE A 155 8.45 -3.19 -6.34
C ILE A 155 8.83 -3.50 -4.89
N ARG A 156 8.25 -4.55 -4.30
CA ARG A 156 8.56 -4.97 -2.92
C ARG A 156 10.06 -5.18 -2.71
N GLU A 157 10.70 -5.97 -3.57
CA GLU A 157 12.15 -6.24 -3.49
C GLU A 157 12.97 -4.95 -3.49
N ARG A 158 12.63 -3.98 -4.34
CA ARG A 158 13.31 -2.70 -4.42
C ARG A 158 13.14 -1.86 -3.15
N VAL A 159 11.92 -1.80 -2.63
CA VAL A 159 11.61 -1.04 -1.40
C VAL A 159 12.32 -1.64 -0.19
N LEU A 160 12.31 -2.97 -0.06
CA LEU A 160 13.05 -3.67 0.99
C LEU A 160 14.57 -3.50 0.89
N ALA A 161 15.09 -3.24 -0.31
CA ALA A 161 16.49 -2.89 -0.56
C ALA A 161 16.81 -1.41 -0.28
N GLY A 162 15.81 -0.58 0.06
CA GLY A 162 16.00 0.83 0.45
C GLY A 162 15.63 1.85 -0.62
N VAL A 163 14.98 1.45 -1.72
CA VAL A 163 14.41 2.40 -2.68
C VAL A 163 13.17 3.03 -2.06
N PRO A 164 13.06 4.37 -1.98
CA PRO A 164 11.90 5.02 -1.40
C PRO A 164 10.60 4.69 -2.12
N TYR A 165 9.59 4.38 -1.33
CA TYR A 165 8.21 4.16 -1.76
C TYR A 165 7.32 5.25 -1.19
N ASN A 166 6.57 5.95 -2.03
CA ASN A 166 5.55 6.88 -1.60
C ASN A 166 4.19 6.44 -2.14
N GLY A 167 3.25 6.14 -1.26
CA GLY A 167 1.88 5.77 -1.59
C GLY A 167 0.88 6.87 -1.24
N SER A 168 -0.10 7.10 -2.11
CA SER A 168 -1.24 7.97 -1.82
C SER A 168 -2.54 7.20 -1.99
N SER A 169 -3.45 7.26 -1.00
CA SER A 169 -4.76 6.60 -1.04
C SER A 169 -4.65 5.09 -1.39
N ALA A 170 -5.07 4.64 -2.57
CA ALA A 170 -4.90 3.25 -3.03
C ALA A 170 -3.44 2.79 -2.96
N GLY A 171 -2.48 3.65 -3.32
CA GLY A 171 -1.05 3.38 -3.17
C GLY A 171 -0.63 3.19 -1.71
N SER A 172 -1.27 3.87 -0.76
CA SER A 172 -1.08 3.63 0.67
C SER A 172 -1.67 2.30 1.10
N ASN A 173 -2.88 1.96 0.63
CA ASN A 173 -3.51 0.67 0.92
C ASN A 173 -2.58 -0.50 0.59
N VAL A 174 -2.02 -0.52 -0.63
CA VAL A 174 -1.17 -1.63 -1.09
C VAL A 174 0.22 -1.63 -0.45
N ALA A 175 0.65 -0.58 0.24
CA ALA A 175 1.87 -0.59 1.03
C ALA A 175 1.77 -1.46 2.29
N GLY A 176 0.55 -1.66 2.81
CA GLY A 176 0.27 -2.54 3.95
C GLY A 176 0.40 -4.03 3.64
N THR A 177 0.08 -4.85 4.62
CA THR A 177 0.13 -6.33 4.52
C THR A 177 -0.94 -6.87 3.58
N VAL A 178 -2.18 -6.38 3.74
CA VAL A 178 -3.34 -6.75 2.93
C VAL A 178 -4.24 -5.53 2.73
N ILE A 179 -5.06 -5.54 1.67
CA ILE A 179 -6.10 -4.52 1.45
C ILE A 179 -7.41 -4.83 2.21
N GLY A 180 -7.32 -5.54 3.33
CA GLY A 180 -8.48 -6.15 4.01
C GLY A 180 -9.53 -5.16 4.49
N CYS A 181 -9.15 -3.97 4.93
CA CYS A 181 -10.06 -2.93 5.42
C CYS A 181 -10.16 -1.72 4.48
N THR A 182 -9.85 -1.87 3.20
CA THR A 182 -10.04 -0.79 2.21
C THR A 182 -11.49 -0.30 2.20
N ASN A 183 -11.67 0.99 1.89
CA ASN A 183 -12.98 1.60 1.72
C ASN A 183 -13.49 1.50 0.28
N ASP A 184 -12.62 1.08 -0.64
CA ASP A 184 -12.95 1.04 -2.05
C ASP A 184 -13.93 -0.10 -2.36
N PHE A 185 -14.80 0.14 -3.31
CA PHE A 185 -15.66 -0.88 -3.87
C PHE A 185 -14.82 -1.82 -4.77
N PRO A 186 -15.01 -3.16 -4.72
CA PRO A 186 -14.25 -4.09 -5.54
C PRO A 186 -14.71 -4.06 -7.01
N VAL A 187 -14.21 -3.07 -7.77
CA VAL A 187 -14.53 -2.88 -9.20
C VAL A 187 -14.00 -3.99 -10.09
N VAL A 188 -13.03 -4.75 -9.61
CA VAL A 188 -12.49 -5.96 -10.25
C VAL A 188 -12.17 -7.01 -9.17
N ASP A 189 -12.20 -8.28 -9.55
CA ASP A 189 -11.73 -9.36 -8.66
C ASP A 189 -10.20 -9.35 -8.57
N VAL A 190 -9.71 -9.75 -7.41
CA VAL A 190 -8.28 -9.95 -7.13
C VAL A 190 -8.02 -11.40 -6.72
N PRO A 191 -6.91 -12.03 -7.17
CA PRO A 191 -6.60 -13.41 -6.81
C PRO A 191 -6.27 -13.58 -5.33
N THR A 192 -5.79 -12.52 -4.69
CA THR A 192 -5.50 -12.43 -3.26
C THR A 192 -5.62 -10.99 -2.79
N ARG A 193 -5.86 -10.79 -1.49
CA ARG A 193 -5.82 -9.45 -0.86
C ARG A 193 -4.44 -9.10 -0.30
N ALA A 194 -3.47 -10.03 -0.36
CA ALA A 194 -2.09 -9.74 -0.01
C ALA A 194 -1.53 -8.66 -0.92
N SER A 195 -0.91 -7.66 -0.31
CA SER A 195 -0.40 -6.49 -1.01
C SER A 195 1.13 -6.44 -1.01
N ILE A 196 1.73 -5.28 -1.29
CA ILE A 196 3.19 -5.14 -1.36
C ILE A 196 3.82 -5.51 -0.01
N GLY A 197 3.16 -5.17 1.10
CA GLY A 197 3.61 -5.57 2.42
C GLY A 197 4.94 -4.96 2.81
N VAL A 198 5.12 -3.67 2.66
CA VAL A 198 6.30 -2.92 3.09
C VAL A 198 6.08 -2.13 4.39
N LEU A 199 4.83 -2.14 4.88
CA LEU A 199 4.44 -1.70 6.22
C LEU A 199 3.74 -2.85 6.95
N PRO A 200 4.05 -3.10 8.25
CA PRO A 200 3.54 -4.25 9.00
C PRO A 200 2.12 -4.02 9.56
N VAL A 201 1.27 -3.36 8.80
CA VAL A 201 -0.10 -3.02 9.19
C VAL A 201 -1.03 -3.09 7.99
N VAL A 202 -2.32 -3.21 8.24
CA VAL A 202 -3.37 -2.93 7.26
C VAL A 202 -3.64 -1.43 7.25
N ILE A 203 -3.72 -0.81 6.08
CA ILE A 203 -3.89 0.64 5.97
C ILE A 203 -5.32 0.97 5.58
N ASN A 204 -5.92 1.95 6.27
CA ASN A 204 -7.22 2.50 5.96
C ASN A 204 -7.08 3.99 5.65
N PRO A 205 -6.89 4.38 4.37
CA PRO A 205 -6.78 5.77 3.97
C PRO A 205 -8.13 6.50 4.03
N HIS A 206 -8.11 7.83 3.87
CA HIS A 206 -9.28 8.70 4.00
C HIS A 206 -10.03 8.51 5.33
N HIS A 207 -9.28 8.19 6.39
CA HIS A 207 -9.90 8.05 7.70
C HIS A 207 -10.45 9.42 8.15
N PRO A 208 -11.75 9.52 8.46
CA PRO A 208 -12.33 10.79 8.87
C PRO A 208 -11.77 11.24 10.23
N PRO A 209 -11.64 12.55 10.47
CA PRO A 209 -11.26 13.07 11.77
C PRO A 209 -12.38 12.86 12.81
N VAL A 210 -12.00 12.87 14.08
CA VAL A 210 -12.98 12.79 15.20
C VAL A 210 -14.03 13.88 15.05
N GLY A 211 -15.30 13.50 15.18
CA GLY A 211 -16.44 14.42 15.03
C GLY A 211 -16.96 14.57 13.61
N ALA A 212 -16.31 14.01 12.60
CA ALA A 212 -16.87 13.94 11.25
C ALA A 212 -18.10 13.00 11.21
N PRO A 213 -19.10 13.27 10.35
CA PRO A 213 -20.34 12.49 10.31
C PRO A 213 -20.14 10.99 10.07
N ASP A 214 -19.12 10.62 9.31
CA ASP A 214 -18.78 9.24 8.93
C ASP A 214 -17.74 8.57 9.86
N TYR A 215 -17.25 9.29 10.89
CA TYR A 215 -16.23 8.77 11.81
C TYR A 215 -16.67 7.50 12.53
N ALA A 216 -17.85 7.53 13.17
CA ALA A 216 -18.35 6.39 13.94
C ALA A 216 -18.61 5.15 13.06
N GLU A 217 -19.06 5.35 11.84
CA GLU A 217 -19.28 4.27 10.88
C GLU A 217 -17.93 3.66 10.43
N ARG A 218 -16.91 4.48 10.20
CA ARG A 218 -15.57 4.03 9.85
C ARG A 218 -14.96 3.20 10.99
N GLU A 219 -15.00 3.74 12.21
CA GLU A 219 -14.53 3.05 13.41
C GLU A 219 -15.23 1.69 13.60
N ARG A 220 -16.55 1.67 13.48
CA ARG A 220 -17.37 0.44 13.58
C ARG A 220 -16.92 -0.62 12.56
N LYS A 221 -16.67 -0.22 11.30
CA LYS A 221 -16.21 -1.12 10.22
C LYS A 221 -14.82 -1.68 10.49
N ILE A 222 -13.87 -0.84 10.90
CA ILE A 222 -12.51 -1.28 11.24
C ILE A 222 -12.53 -2.24 12.42
N LYS A 223 -13.27 -1.93 13.50
CA LYS A 223 -13.43 -2.84 14.64
C LYS A 223 -14.12 -4.16 14.28
N ALA A 224 -15.08 -4.12 13.34
CA ALA A 224 -15.70 -5.35 12.83
C ALA A 224 -14.70 -6.21 12.05
N TYR A 225 -13.85 -5.60 11.24
CA TYR A 225 -12.76 -6.28 10.54
C TYR A 225 -11.79 -6.95 11.53
N LEU A 226 -11.31 -6.22 12.54
CA LEU A 226 -10.36 -6.72 13.53
C LEU A 226 -10.92 -7.84 14.41
N ARG A 227 -12.23 -7.86 14.71
CA ARG A 227 -12.84 -8.99 15.43
C ARG A 227 -12.71 -10.32 14.68
N LEU A 228 -12.65 -10.27 13.35
CA LEU A 228 -12.51 -11.47 12.49
C LEU A 228 -11.05 -11.73 12.08
N ASN A 229 -10.16 -10.74 12.28
CA ASN A 229 -8.75 -10.78 11.96
C ASN A 229 -7.93 -10.31 13.18
N PRO A 230 -7.97 -11.02 14.30
CA PRO A 230 -7.45 -10.53 15.60
C PRO A 230 -5.92 -10.39 15.66
N ALA A 231 -5.19 -11.01 14.72
CA ALA A 231 -3.73 -10.88 14.61
C ALA A 231 -3.29 -9.62 13.83
N GLU A 232 -4.24 -8.89 13.24
CA GLU A 232 -3.92 -7.72 12.43
C GLU A 232 -4.02 -6.42 13.24
N THR A 233 -3.34 -5.41 12.73
CA THR A 233 -3.36 -4.05 13.22
C THR A 233 -3.73 -3.14 12.06
N VAL A 234 -4.55 -2.12 12.30
CA VAL A 234 -4.94 -1.16 11.27
C VAL A 234 -4.39 0.23 11.61
N LEU A 235 -3.76 0.85 10.62
CA LEU A 235 -3.42 2.27 10.61
C LEU A 235 -4.47 3.04 9.80
N GLY A 236 -5.33 3.79 10.49
CA GLY A 236 -6.21 4.77 9.87
C GLY A 236 -5.43 6.05 9.60
N ILE A 237 -5.42 6.52 8.35
CA ILE A 237 -4.70 7.75 7.97
C ILE A 237 -5.63 8.70 7.22
N GLY A 238 -5.79 9.91 7.75
CA GLY A 238 -6.74 10.90 7.27
C GLY A 238 -6.28 11.64 6.02
N ASN A 239 -7.20 12.37 5.39
CA ASN A 239 -6.88 13.24 4.26
C ASN A 239 -5.82 14.27 4.65
N GLY A 240 -4.80 14.44 3.82
CA GLY A 240 -3.66 15.32 4.08
C GLY A 240 -2.65 14.79 5.10
N ALA A 241 -2.99 13.73 5.84
CA ALA A 241 -2.08 13.12 6.78
C ALA A 241 -0.96 12.34 6.08
N VAL A 242 0.21 12.31 6.72
CA VAL A 242 1.42 11.65 6.21
C VAL A 242 2.07 10.84 7.32
N ALA A 243 2.40 9.59 7.03
CA ALA A 243 3.22 8.74 7.90
C ALA A 243 4.44 8.22 7.12
N ARG A 244 5.54 8.01 7.82
CA ARG A 244 6.80 7.58 7.20
C ARG A 244 7.51 6.52 8.03
N LEU A 245 7.92 5.43 7.34
CA LEU A 245 8.89 4.46 7.86
C LEU A 245 10.27 4.82 7.32
N HIS A 246 11.22 5.04 8.22
CA HIS A 246 12.61 5.29 7.89
C HIS A 246 13.53 4.75 8.99
N GLU A 247 14.58 4.03 8.63
CA GLU A 247 15.53 3.42 9.59
C GLU A 247 14.85 2.59 10.69
N GLY A 248 13.82 1.82 10.31
CA GLY A 248 13.07 0.98 11.24
C GLY A 248 12.12 1.73 12.18
N LYS A 249 11.95 3.04 12.03
CA LYS A 249 11.06 3.88 12.85
C LYS A 249 9.88 4.38 12.05
N ILE A 250 8.69 4.35 12.62
CA ILE A 250 7.49 4.94 12.03
C ILE A 250 7.19 6.25 12.74
N THR A 251 7.06 7.31 11.94
CA THR A 251 6.67 8.66 12.38
C THR A 251 5.38 9.09 11.70
N ILE A 252 4.52 9.79 12.43
CA ILE A 252 3.42 10.55 11.87
C ILE A 252 3.96 11.95 11.59
N GLU A 253 4.24 12.25 10.33
CA GLU A 253 4.80 13.54 9.92
C GLU A 253 3.73 14.64 9.94
N HIS A 254 2.46 14.25 9.65
CA HIS A 254 1.30 15.12 9.72
C HIS A 254 0.02 14.28 9.94
N GLY A 255 -0.87 14.71 10.85
CA GLY A 255 -2.11 14.02 11.21
C GLY A 255 -3.33 14.46 10.42
N PRO A 256 -4.51 13.87 10.68
CA PRO A 256 -4.80 12.89 11.73
C PRO A 256 -4.45 11.45 11.34
N ALA A 257 -3.99 10.66 12.31
CA ALA A 257 -3.77 9.23 12.18
C ALA A 257 -4.28 8.47 13.41
N PHE A 258 -4.66 7.20 13.22
CA PHE A 258 -5.28 6.37 14.24
C PHE A 258 -4.73 4.95 14.20
N TYR A 259 -4.36 4.43 15.35
CA TYR A 259 -3.95 3.06 15.55
C TYR A 259 -5.12 2.22 16.06
N TYR A 260 -5.36 1.06 15.45
CA TYR A 260 -6.37 0.12 15.88
C TYR A 260 -5.76 -1.27 16.09
N HIS A 261 -6.00 -1.83 17.27
CA HIS A 261 -5.62 -3.20 17.60
C HIS A 261 -6.71 -3.85 18.45
N GLY A 262 -7.25 -4.98 18.01
CA GLY A 262 -8.38 -5.61 18.67
C GLY A 262 -9.61 -4.67 18.75
N ALA A 263 -10.07 -4.40 19.97
CA ALA A 263 -11.18 -3.48 20.22
C ALA A 263 -10.75 -2.02 20.45
N GLU A 264 -9.45 -1.79 20.65
CA GLU A 264 -8.89 -0.50 21.03
C GLU A 264 -8.62 0.38 19.79
N GLN A 265 -8.74 1.67 20.01
CA GLN A 265 -8.40 2.69 19.04
C GLN A 265 -7.67 3.83 19.78
N THR A 266 -6.55 4.26 19.22
CA THR A 266 -5.74 5.36 19.76
C THR A 266 -5.47 6.38 18.66
N ALA A 267 -5.73 7.66 18.93
CA ALA A 267 -5.29 8.74 18.06
C ALA A 267 -3.78 8.89 18.19
N LEU A 268 -3.08 8.93 17.07
CA LEU A 268 -1.63 9.04 17.04
C LEU A 268 -1.22 10.52 16.95
N PRO A 269 -0.39 11.02 17.86
CA PRO A 269 0.20 12.35 17.73
C PRO A 269 1.23 12.40 16.59
N GLU A 270 1.53 13.61 16.11
CA GLU A 270 2.67 13.83 15.25
C GLU A 270 3.99 13.47 15.98
N GLY A 271 4.94 12.93 15.26
CA GLY A 271 6.21 12.45 15.78
C GLY A 271 6.37 10.93 15.73
N LEU A 272 7.32 10.41 16.49
CA LEU A 272 7.60 8.98 16.56
C LEU A 272 6.39 8.22 17.13
N CYS A 273 5.99 7.15 16.47
CA CYS A 273 4.94 6.24 16.91
C CYS A 273 5.57 4.93 17.44
N PRO A 274 5.68 4.76 18.77
CA PRO A 274 6.30 3.58 19.38
C PRO A 274 5.55 2.28 19.06
N GLU A 275 4.21 2.32 19.04
CA GLU A 275 3.35 1.16 18.80
C GLU A 275 3.56 0.59 17.41
N LEU A 276 3.58 1.45 16.38
CA LEU A 276 3.85 1.04 15.01
C LEU A 276 5.32 0.66 14.80
N THR A 277 6.25 1.36 15.45
CA THR A 277 7.68 1.07 15.38
C THR A 277 7.99 -0.32 15.97
N ALA A 278 7.33 -0.71 17.05
CA ALA A 278 7.47 -2.04 17.64
C ALA A 278 7.09 -3.17 16.65
N LEU A 279 6.10 -2.95 15.78
CA LEU A 279 5.72 -3.93 14.76
C LEU A 279 6.80 -4.12 13.68
N VAL A 280 7.61 -3.08 13.40
CA VAL A 280 8.72 -3.15 12.43
C VAL A 280 9.89 -3.98 12.97
N THR A 281 10.14 -3.89 14.27
CA THR A 281 11.31 -4.48 14.93
C THR A 281 11.03 -5.80 15.64
N ALA A 282 9.77 -6.24 15.69
CA ALA A 282 9.39 -7.50 16.31
C ALA A 282 10.14 -8.67 15.63
N PRO A 283 10.74 -9.61 16.39
CA PRO A 283 11.26 -10.84 15.82
C PRO A 283 10.11 -11.67 15.24
N ALA A 284 10.38 -12.42 14.16
CA ALA A 284 9.43 -13.31 13.51
C ALA A 284 9.04 -14.49 14.40
#